data_96fa0a732217d7feb4e973ce984c1174
#
_entry.id   96fa0a732217d7feb4e973ce984c1174
#
_cell.length_a   1.000
_cell.length_b   1.000
_cell.length_c   1.000
_cell.angle_alpha   90.00
_cell.angle_beta   90.00
_cell.angle_gamma   90.00
#
_symmetry.space_group_name_H-M   'P 1'
#
loop_
_entity.id
_entity.type
_entity.pdbx_description
1 polymer ?
#
loop_
_entity_poly.entity_id
_entity_poly.type
_entity_poly.pdbx_seq_one_letter_code
_entity_poly.pdbx_strand_id
1 'polypeptide(L)'
;MSDTAQSEAAQTMRAIVVEQLGAPDVMQIREGVPVPQPGAGQVRLKVEAVGINFADVLSVAGEYLTRTRVPYTPGMEFAGTVDALGDGVTGVQVGQLVACLGGSGSLATYAVANAAALIPVPASLTAAQAAAFPVSYFTAYHGLKTLGYGQPGQWVWVQAAAGALGTASIQLAKAMGMNVVATASTEEKLELARKLGADVTLLQDDPERVQKIRAAAASDSNPKGGVDLVLEVVGGPRFQESLDVVMNRGRVIVIGNASREQANLRPVELMKRNVTVTGLWLTSLMGDAEATREAAMALTPLIASGQVTPQVGPTYALDESVRAFQDILDRKTVGKVVIEPQR
;
A
#
# COMPACT_ATOMS: atom_id res chain seq x y z
N MET A 1 23.79 -25.50 48.93
CA MET A 1 22.68 -24.75 48.30
C MET A 1 23.07 -24.57 46.84
N SER A 2 22.61 -25.46 45.99
CA SER A 2 22.89 -25.43 44.56
C SER A 2 21.82 -24.58 43.88
N ASP A 3 22.25 -23.43 43.40
CA ASP A 3 21.44 -22.51 42.65
C ASP A 3 21.36 -23.08 41.20
N THR A 4 20.31 -23.83 40.92
CA THR A 4 19.95 -24.25 39.57
C THR A 4 19.11 -23.14 38.92
N ALA A 5 19.79 -22.11 38.43
CA ALA A 5 19.22 -21.23 37.44
C ALA A 5 18.93 -22.08 36.18
N GLN A 6 17.69 -22.54 36.05
CA GLN A 6 17.21 -23.07 34.78
C GLN A 6 17.23 -21.90 33.80
N SER A 7 18.21 -21.91 32.87
CA SER A 7 18.18 -21.06 31.69
C SER A 7 16.90 -21.42 30.92
N GLU A 8 15.86 -20.58 31.01
CA GLU A 8 14.74 -20.64 30.08
C GLU A 8 15.34 -20.54 28.66
N ALA A 9 15.18 -21.59 27.89
CA ALA A 9 15.62 -21.58 26.51
C ALA A 9 14.93 -20.40 25.81
N ALA A 10 15.72 -19.46 25.30
CA ALA A 10 15.21 -18.28 24.63
C ALA A 10 14.24 -18.70 23.51
N GLN A 11 13.02 -18.18 23.54
CA GLN A 11 12.01 -18.48 22.54
C GLN A 11 12.54 -18.04 21.15
N THR A 12 12.43 -18.92 20.16
CA THR A 12 12.91 -18.65 18.79
C THR A 12 11.76 -18.57 17.82
N MET A 13 12.00 -17.93 16.69
CA MET A 13 11.04 -17.70 15.61
C MET A 13 11.62 -18.00 14.24
N ARG A 14 10.74 -18.05 13.24
CA ARG A 14 11.08 -18.08 11.82
C ARG A 14 11.01 -16.66 11.26
N ALA A 15 11.95 -16.30 10.38
CA ALA A 15 11.96 -15.01 9.71
C ALA A 15 12.60 -15.11 8.33
N ILE A 16 12.17 -14.23 7.43
CA ILE A 16 12.92 -13.96 6.19
C ILE A 16 14.06 -12.99 6.51
N VAL A 17 15.27 -13.34 6.09
CA VAL A 17 16.45 -12.48 6.26
C VAL A 17 17.07 -12.18 4.90
N VAL A 18 17.38 -10.91 4.66
CA VAL A 18 18.09 -10.40 3.49
C VAL A 18 19.49 -9.99 3.94
N GLU A 19 20.50 -10.76 3.56
CA GLU A 19 21.90 -10.47 3.91
C GLU A 19 22.61 -9.62 2.84
N GLN A 20 22.09 -9.63 1.62
CA GLN A 20 22.55 -8.80 0.50
C GLN A 20 21.37 -8.35 -0.34
N LEU A 21 21.47 -7.15 -0.94
CA LEU A 21 20.44 -6.63 -1.81
C LEU A 21 20.49 -7.32 -3.18
N GLY A 22 19.33 -7.52 -3.81
CA GLY A 22 19.24 -8.19 -5.10
C GLY A 22 17.82 -8.56 -5.51
N ALA A 23 17.71 -9.50 -6.44
CA ALA A 23 16.42 -10.08 -6.83
C ALA A 23 15.78 -10.87 -5.67
N PRO A 24 14.49 -11.24 -5.74
CA PRO A 24 13.81 -11.90 -4.61
C PRO A 24 14.46 -13.17 -4.08
N ASP A 25 15.27 -13.87 -4.87
CA ASP A 25 16.00 -15.07 -4.50
C ASP A 25 17.10 -14.86 -3.42
N VAL A 26 17.47 -13.60 -3.14
CA VAL A 26 18.36 -13.28 -2.02
C VAL A 26 17.69 -13.41 -0.65
N MET A 27 16.35 -13.49 -0.60
CA MET A 27 15.58 -13.67 0.62
C MET A 27 15.74 -15.11 1.14
N GLN A 28 16.21 -15.26 2.38
CA GLN A 28 16.42 -16.55 2.99
C GLN A 28 15.53 -16.73 4.21
N ILE A 29 14.87 -17.88 4.29
CA ILE A 29 14.21 -18.26 5.54
C ILE A 29 15.25 -18.68 6.58
N ARG A 30 15.10 -18.17 7.79
CA ARG A 30 15.94 -18.49 8.94
C ARG A 30 15.08 -19.05 10.06
N GLU A 31 15.46 -20.20 10.57
CA GLU A 31 14.95 -20.82 11.79
C GLU A 31 15.80 -20.38 12.98
N GLY A 32 15.25 -20.48 14.18
CA GLY A 32 16.02 -20.22 15.41
C GLY A 32 16.38 -18.75 15.65
N VAL A 33 15.76 -17.82 14.95
CA VAL A 33 15.94 -16.38 15.20
C VAL A 33 15.37 -16.02 16.57
N PRO A 34 16.08 -15.28 17.43
CA PRO A 34 15.54 -14.90 18.73
C PRO A 34 14.24 -14.09 18.60
N VAL A 35 13.21 -14.45 19.39
CA VAL A 35 11.95 -13.66 19.44
C VAL A 35 12.26 -12.29 20.07
N PRO A 36 11.95 -11.18 19.38
CA PRO A 36 12.26 -9.85 19.87
C PRO A 36 11.46 -9.52 21.13
N GLN A 37 12.05 -8.76 22.05
CA GLN A 37 11.36 -8.26 23.23
C GLN A 37 10.91 -6.82 23.01
N PRO A 38 9.67 -6.44 23.36
CA PRO A 38 9.19 -5.08 23.22
C PRO A 38 9.86 -4.17 24.26
N GLY A 39 10.45 -3.06 23.80
CA GLY A 39 10.93 -1.98 24.66
C GLY A 39 9.81 -1.07 25.15
N ALA A 40 10.17 -0.01 25.90
CA ALA A 40 9.19 1.00 26.34
C ALA A 40 8.43 1.61 25.16
N GLY A 41 7.09 1.68 25.26
CA GLY A 41 6.21 2.19 24.23
C GLY A 41 6.03 1.26 23.01
N GLN A 42 6.55 0.02 23.07
CA GLN A 42 6.44 -0.96 22.02
C GLN A 42 5.55 -2.15 22.42
N VAL A 43 5.04 -2.84 21.42
CA VAL A 43 4.31 -4.10 21.58
C VAL A 43 4.95 -5.19 20.74
N ARG A 44 4.95 -6.42 21.24
CA ARG A 44 5.24 -7.60 20.42
C ARG A 44 3.94 -8.17 19.88
N LEU A 45 3.95 -8.50 18.61
CA LEU A 45 2.82 -9.08 17.89
C LEU A 45 3.21 -10.48 17.39
N LYS A 46 2.34 -11.46 17.63
CA LYS A 46 2.34 -12.69 16.86
C LYS A 46 1.78 -12.35 15.49
N VAL A 47 2.64 -12.38 14.46
CA VAL A 47 2.27 -11.94 13.11
C VAL A 47 1.37 -12.98 12.46
N GLU A 48 0.17 -12.61 12.07
CA GLU A 48 -0.78 -13.49 11.40
C GLU A 48 -0.78 -13.28 9.89
N ALA A 49 -0.60 -12.03 9.43
CA ALA A 49 -0.58 -11.69 8.03
C ALA A 49 0.31 -10.48 7.75
N VAL A 50 1.04 -10.51 6.65
CA VAL A 50 1.91 -9.43 6.16
C VAL A 50 1.44 -9.00 4.78
N GLY A 51 1.10 -7.72 4.62
CA GLY A 51 0.77 -7.15 3.32
C GLY A 51 2.03 -6.78 2.55
N ILE A 52 2.20 -7.31 1.34
CA ILE A 52 3.38 -7.03 0.53
C ILE A 52 3.11 -5.89 -0.44
N ASN A 53 4.02 -4.94 -0.46
CA ASN A 53 4.01 -3.76 -1.31
C ASN A 53 5.09 -3.84 -2.39
N PHE A 54 4.90 -3.12 -3.49
CA PHE A 54 5.98 -2.95 -4.47
C PHE A 54 7.22 -2.27 -3.85
N ALA A 55 7.01 -1.44 -2.83
CA ALA A 55 8.08 -0.83 -2.03
C ALA A 55 8.95 -1.87 -1.30
N ASP A 56 8.37 -2.98 -0.81
CA ASP A 56 9.13 -4.09 -0.21
C ASP A 56 10.02 -4.76 -1.26
N VAL A 57 9.49 -4.97 -2.47
CA VAL A 57 10.25 -5.52 -3.60
C VAL A 57 11.43 -4.61 -3.97
N LEU A 58 11.19 -3.29 -4.08
CA LEU A 58 12.25 -2.31 -4.35
C LEU A 58 13.27 -2.23 -3.21
N SER A 59 12.84 -2.42 -1.95
CA SER A 59 13.74 -2.42 -0.79
C SER A 59 14.68 -3.62 -0.81
N VAL A 60 14.19 -4.81 -1.16
CA VAL A 60 15.02 -6.01 -1.35
C VAL A 60 16.02 -5.81 -2.49
N ALA A 61 15.59 -5.19 -3.59
CA ALA A 61 16.45 -4.86 -4.72
C ALA A 61 17.47 -3.75 -4.43
N GLY A 62 17.29 -2.96 -3.35
CA GLY A 62 18.12 -1.79 -3.07
C GLY A 62 17.78 -0.56 -3.93
N GLU A 63 16.61 -0.55 -4.53
CA GLU A 63 16.12 0.49 -5.46
C GLU A 63 15.04 1.41 -4.85
N TYR A 64 14.70 1.19 -3.56
CA TYR A 64 13.69 2.03 -2.91
C TYR A 64 14.23 3.44 -2.60
N LEU A 65 13.31 4.38 -2.29
CA LEU A 65 13.62 5.79 -2.03
C LEU A 65 14.61 6.01 -0.88
N THR A 66 14.68 5.07 0.05
CA THR A 66 15.62 5.10 1.18
C THR A 66 16.63 3.98 1.07
N ARG A 67 17.85 4.24 1.56
CA ARG A 67 18.89 3.21 1.58
C ARG A 67 18.52 2.08 2.53
N THR A 68 18.32 0.89 2.00
CA THR A 68 18.15 -0.33 2.80
C THR A 68 19.50 -0.78 3.36
N ARG A 69 19.55 -1.05 4.66
CA ARG A 69 20.73 -1.62 5.34
C ARG A 69 20.51 -3.11 5.53
N VAL A 70 21.50 -3.90 5.19
CA VAL A 70 21.52 -5.35 5.41
C VAL A 70 22.43 -5.69 6.59
N PRO A 71 22.20 -6.80 7.35
CA PRO A 71 21.05 -7.71 7.21
C PRO A 71 19.75 -7.09 7.73
N TYR A 72 18.59 -7.48 7.15
CA TYR A 72 17.28 -7.05 7.64
C TYR A 72 16.19 -8.06 7.29
N THR A 73 15.05 -7.94 7.97
CA THR A 73 13.81 -8.66 7.66
C THR A 73 12.85 -7.70 6.97
N PRO A 74 12.32 -8.01 5.76
CA PRO A 74 11.34 -7.17 5.06
C PRO A 74 9.97 -7.13 5.75
N GLY A 75 9.03 -6.35 5.16
CA GLY A 75 7.64 -6.24 5.56
C GLY A 75 7.35 -4.91 6.26
N MET A 76 6.61 -4.02 5.54
CA MET A 76 6.31 -2.65 5.98
C MET A 76 4.97 -2.52 6.67
N GLU A 77 4.05 -3.46 6.44
CA GLU A 77 2.72 -3.50 7.05
C GLU A 77 2.29 -4.91 7.36
N PHE A 78 1.57 -5.08 8.44
CA PHE A 78 1.13 -6.41 8.89
C PHE A 78 -0.06 -6.31 9.84
N ALA A 79 -0.68 -7.45 10.10
CA ALA A 79 -1.63 -7.63 11.19
C ALA A 79 -1.20 -8.81 12.05
N GLY A 80 -1.48 -8.70 13.33
CA GLY A 80 -1.15 -9.75 14.29
C GLY A 80 -1.84 -9.54 15.62
N THR A 81 -1.82 -10.60 16.40
CA THR A 81 -2.35 -10.58 17.77
C THR A 81 -1.28 -10.08 18.74
N VAL A 82 -1.64 -9.15 19.59
CA VAL A 82 -0.74 -8.63 20.66
C VAL A 82 -0.34 -9.77 21.57
N ASP A 83 0.96 -10.03 21.67
CA ASP A 83 1.55 -11.12 22.44
C ASP A 83 2.21 -10.63 23.73
N ALA A 84 2.86 -9.45 23.69
CA ALA A 84 3.45 -8.82 24.87
C ALA A 84 3.44 -7.30 24.74
N LEU A 85 3.38 -6.62 25.90
CA LEU A 85 3.41 -5.17 26.03
C LEU A 85 4.73 -4.74 26.67
N GLY A 86 5.37 -3.72 26.12
CA GLY A 86 6.49 -3.03 26.76
C GLY A 86 6.00 -1.99 27.78
N ASP A 87 6.93 -1.43 28.52
CA ASP A 87 6.64 -0.46 29.56
C ASP A 87 5.90 0.77 29.02
N GLY A 88 4.89 1.23 29.79
CA GLY A 88 4.13 2.44 29.47
C GLY A 88 3.09 2.30 28.35
N VAL A 89 2.92 1.12 27.75
CA VAL A 89 1.91 0.89 26.72
C VAL A 89 0.52 0.85 27.34
N THR A 90 -0.39 1.66 26.78
CA THR A 90 -1.82 1.72 27.16
C THR A 90 -2.69 1.70 25.90
N GLY A 91 -3.99 1.44 26.05
CA GLY A 91 -4.97 1.49 24.95
C GLY A 91 -5.01 0.25 24.05
N VAL A 92 -4.22 -0.78 24.35
CA VAL A 92 -4.21 -2.07 23.68
C VAL A 92 -4.00 -3.21 24.68
N GLN A 93 -4.50 -4.40 24.39
CA GLN A 93 -4.48 -5.55 25.29
C GLN A 93 -3.84 -6.77 24.62
N VAL A 94 -3.19 -7.63 25.42
CA VAL A 94 -2.75 -8.95 24.97
C VAL A 94 -3.95 -9.75 24.46
N GLY A 95 -3.79 -10.42 23.32
CA GLY A 95 -4.86 -11.14 22.62
C GLY A 95 -5.66 -10.28 21.63
N GLN A 96 -5.46 -8.97 21.58
CA GLN A 96 -6.15 -8.09 20.64
C GLN A 96 -5.51 -8.20 19.24
N LEU A 97 -6.34 -8.37 18.19
CA LEU A 97 -5.90 -8.24 16.78
C LEU A 97 -5.74 -6.77 16.44
N VAL A 98 -4.58 -6.41 15.90
CA VAL A 98 -4.27 -5.05 15.43
C VAL A 98 -3.57 -5.11 14.07
N ALA A 99 -3.69 -4.04 13.28
CA ALA A 99 -2.83 -3.81 12.13
C ALA A 99 -1.73 -2.82 12.49
N CYS A 100 -0.62 -2.88 11.76
CA CYS A 100 0.51 -1.99 11.96
C CYS A 100 0.96 -1.40 10.63
N LEU A 101 1.24 -0.12 10.63
CA LEU A 101 1.82 0.61 9.51
C LEU A 101 3.18 1.16 9.91
N GLY A 102 4.18 0.87 9.09
CA GLY A 102 5.55 1.37 9.25
C GLY A 102 6.47 0.39 9.98
N GLY A 103 7.76 0.67 9.89
CA GLY A 103 8.81 -0.21 10.38
C GLY A 103 9.27 -1.20 9.32
N SER A 104 9.98 -2.21 9.78
CA SER A 104 10.42 -3.38 9.01
C SER A 104 10.45 -4.57 9.95
N GLY A 105 10.54 -5.77 9.38
CA GLY A 105 10.73 -6.98 10.20
C GLY A 105 9.49 -7.83 10.37
N SER A 106 8.42 -7.57 9.63
CA SER A 106 7.18 -8.33 9.79
C SER A 106 7.12 -9.63 8.97
N LEU A 107 8.04 -9.87 8.02
CA LEU A 107 8.17 -11.19 7.39
C LEU A 107 8.84 -12.18 8.35
N ALA A 108 8.20 -12.37 9.49
CA ALA A 108 8.60 -13.22 10.61
C ALA A 108 7.36 -13.67 11.38
N THR A 109 7.50 -14.72 12.22
CA THR A 109 6.37 -15.19 13.04
C THR A 109 6.05 -14.27 14.22
N TYR A 110 7.01 -13.43 14.64
CA TYR A 110 6.81 -12.34 15.61
C TYR A 110 7.49 -11.07 15.12
N ALA A 111 6.92 -9.93 15.48
CA ALA A 111 7.49 -8.62 15.21
C ALA A 111 7.23 -7.67 16.37
N VAL A 112 8.06 -6.63 16.51
CA VAL A 112 7.85 -5.53 17.46
C VAL A 112 7.42 -4.29 16.71
N ALA A 113 6.41 -3.60 17.22
CA ALA A 113 5.89 -2.36 16.67
C ALA A 113 5.80 -1.28 17.75
N ASN A 114 5.88 -0.01 17.34
CA ASN A 114 5.55 1.11 18.22
C ASN A 114 4.03 1.09 18.49
N ALA A 115 3.61 1.19 19.74
CA ALA A 115 2.19 1.21 20.10
C ALA A 115 1.42 2.35 19.40
N ALA A 116 2.08 3.48 19.12
CA ALA A 116 1.48 4.59 18.37
C ALA A 116 1.24 4.31 16.87
N ALA A 117 1.87 3.28 16.32
CA ALA A 117 1.69 2.86 14.92
C ALA A 117 0.59 1.80 14.74
N LEU A 118 -0.05 1.38 15.82
CA LEU A 118 -1.09 0.37 15.79
C LEU A 118 -2.43 0.97 15.31
N ILE A 119 -3.10 0.22 14.46
CA ILE A 119 -4.42 0.56 13.92
C ILE A 119 -5.41 -0.46 14.46
N PRO A 120 -6.45 -0.02 15.19
CA PRO A 120 -7.52 -0.92 15.64
C PRO A 120 -8.19 -1.61 14.45
N VAL A 121 -8.37 -2.92 14.56
CA VAL A 121 -9.01 -3.73 13.50
C VAL A 121 -10.46 -3.98 13.87
N PRO A 122 -11.43 -3.62 13.03
CA PRO A 122 -12.82 -4.02 13.22
C PRO A 122 -12.97 -5.55 13.24
N ALA A 123 -13.83 -6.06 14.12
CA ALA A 123 -14.06 -7.51 14.26
C ALA A 123 -14.59 -8.19 12.98
N SER A 124 -15.07 -7.40 12.01
CA SER A 124 -15.52 -7.88 10.69
C SER A 124 -14.39 -8.22 9.73
N LEU A 125 -13.15 -7.80 9.99
CA LEU A 125 -12.01 -8.07 9.13
C LEU A 125 -11.22 -9.29 9.61
N THR A 126 -10.79 -10.10 8.64
CA THR A 126 -9.77 -11.13 8.87
C THR A 126 -8.39 -10.49 9.03
N ALA A 127 -7.42 -11.24 9.57
CA ALA A 127 -6.03 -10.78 9.69
C ALA A 127 -5.43 -10.40 8.31
N ALA A 128 -5.73 -11.18 7.27
CA ALA A 128 -5.30 -10.89 5.90
C ALA A 128 -5.87 -9.56 5.38
N GLN A 129 -7.15 -9.28 5.63
CA GLN A 129 -7.77 -8.00 5.27
C GLN A 129 -7.17 -6.84 6.09
N ALA A 130 -6.92 -7.06 7.38
CA ALA A 130 -6.29 -6.08 8.26
C ALA A 130 -4.85 -5.75 7.80
N ALA A 131 -4.08 -6.73 7.34
CA ALA A 131 -2.74 -6.53 6.77
C ALA A 131 -2.79 -5.88 5.37
N ALA A 132 -3.89 -6.03 4.63
CA ALA A 132 -4.05 -5.46 3.28
C ALA A 132 -4.45 -3.97 3.30
N PHE A 133 -4.78 -3.43 4.47
CA PHE A 133 -5.39 -2.12 4.61
C PHE A 133 -4.37 -0.97 4.71
N PRO A 134 -3.35 -0.97 5.60
CA PRO A 134 -2.69 0.24 6.03
C PRO A 134 -2.05 1.04 4.89
N VAL A 135 -1.04 0.49 4.21
CA VAL A 135 -0.30 1.21 3.17
C VAL A 135 -1.22 1.63 2.03
N SER A 136 -2.07 0.71 1.55
CA SER A 136 -2.89 0.97 0.36
C SER A 136 -3.93 2.04 0.58
N TYR A 137 -4.65 2.00 1.72
CA TYR A 137 -5.76 2.93 1.97
C TYR A 137 -5.28 4.29 2.46
N PHE A 138 -4.24 4.36 3.30
CA PHE A 138 -3.62 5.63 3.66
C PHE A 138 -3.01 6.33 2.45
N THR A 139 -2.30 5.60 1.58
CA THR A 139 -1.77 6.16 0.33
C THR A 139 -2.90 6.67 -0.58
N ALA A 140 -3.95 5.87 -0.77
CA ALA A 140 -5.09 6.28 -1.58
C ALA A 140 -5.80 7.51 -1.00
N TYR A 141 -6.03 7.56 0.32
CA TYR A 141 -6.62 8.71 0.98
C TYR A 141 -5.80 9.99 0.78
N HIS A 142 -4.50 9.93 1.04
CA HIS A 142 -3.64 11.08 0.84
C HIS A 142 -3.54 11.49 -0.63
N GLY A 143 -3.51 10.53 -1.55
CA GLY A 143 -3.51 10.80 -2.98
C GLY A 143 -4.79 11.45 -3.47
N LEU A 144 -5.94 11.01 -2.99
CA LEU A 144 -7.24 11.55 -3.37
C LEU A 144 -7.59 12.85 -2.63
N LYS A 145 -7.40 12.89 -1.31
CA LYS A 145 -7.89 13.96 -0.44
C LYS A 145 -6.82 14.97 -0.08
N THR A 146 -5.76 14.55 0.62
CA THR A 146 -4.78 15.48 1.21
C THR A 146 -3.99 16.24 0.16
N LEU A 147 -3.47 15.56 -0.87
CA LEU A 147 -2.69 16.15 -1.96
C LEU A 147 -3.51 16.37 -3.23
N GLY A 148 -4.48 15.49 -3.47
CA GLY A 148 -5.35 15.53 -4.63
C GLY A 148 -6.50 16.55 -4.52
N TYR A 149 -6.87 16.95 -3.30
CA TYR A 149 -8.01 17.84 -3.04
C TYR A 149 -9.31 17.42 -3.76
N GLY A 150 -9.49 16.08 -3.92
CA GLY A 150 -10.63 15.51 -4.62
C GLY A 150 -11.96 15.94 -4.04
N GLN A 151 -12.92 16.24 -4.92
CA GLN A 151 -14.27 16.69 -4.58
C GLN A 151 -15.32 15.79 -5.24
N PRO A 152 -16.53 15.67 -4.67
CA PRO A 152 -17.63 14.97 -5.32
C PRO A 152 -17.87 15.46 -6.75
N GLY A 153 -18.16 14.55 -7.67
CA GLY A 153 -18.39 14.81 -9.08
C GLY A 153 -17.13 14.97 -9.94
N GLN A 154 -15.96 15.15 -9.36
CA GLN A 154 -14.68 15.18 -10.09
C GLN A 154 -14.30 13.80 -10.61
N TRP A 155 -13.49 13.78 -11.67
CA TRP A 155 -12.98 12.58 -12.29
C TRP A 155 -11.53 12.28 -11.85
N VAL A 156 -11.28 11.03 -11.45
CA VAL A 156 -9.93 10.54 -11.17
C VAL A 156 -9.57 9.40 -12.10
N TRP A 157 -8.35 9.43 -12.65
CA TRP A 157 -7.77 8.29 -13.33
C TRP A 157 -6.92 7.47 -12.38
N VAL A 158 -7.32 6.20 -12.21
CA VAL A 158 -6.62 5.21 -11.38
C VAL A 158 -5.88 4.23 -12.30
N GLN A 159 -4.57 4.28 -12.26
CA GLN A 159 -3.69 3.34 -12.97
C GLN A 159 -3.50 2.05 -12.14
N ALA A 160 -3.11 0.96 -12.81
CA ALA A 160 -2.93 -0.36 -12.19
C ALA A 160 -4.11 -0.75 -11.28
N ALA A 161 -5.32 -0.55 -11.76
CA ALA A 161 -6.58 -0.52 -11.03
C ALA A 161 -6.89 -1.78 -10.21
N ALA A 162 -6.37 -2.95 -10.61
CA ALA A 162 -6.57 -4.22 -9.91
C ALA A 162 -5.50 -4.53 -8.85
N GLY A 163 -4.47 -3.69 -8.70
CA GLY A 163 -3.47 -3.82 -7.63
C GLY A 163 -4.00 -3.32 -6.29
N ALA A 164 -3.26 -3.53 -5.22
CA ALA A 164 -3.66 -3.15 -3.86
C ALA A 164 -4.03 -1.66 -3.74
N LEU A 165 -3.18 -0.75 -4.24
CA LEU A 165 -3.45 0.69 -4.25
C LEU A 165 -4.61 1.05 -5.19
N GLY A 166 -4.68 0.42 -6.37
CA GLY A 166 -5.73 0.67 -7.35
C GLY A 166 -7.11 0.34 -6.81
N THR A 167 -7.27 -0.84 -6.20
CA THR A 167 -8.54 -1.27 -5.60
C THR A 167 -8.96 -0.39 -4.43
N ALA A 168 -8.02 0.04 -3.58
CA ALA A 168 -8.26 1.00 -2.51
C ALA A 168 -8.69 2.37 -3.06
N SER A 169 -7.99 2.86 -4.10
CA SER A 169 -8.27 4.16 -4.72
C SER A 169 -9.65 4.23 -5.37
N ILE A 170 -10.07 3.16 -6.07
CA ILE A 170 -11.42 3.10 -6.65
C ILE A 170 -12.48 3.19 -5.55
N GLN A 171 -12.40 2.34 -4.53
CA GLN A 171 -13.38 2.31 -3.45
C GLN A 171 -13.46 3.65 -2.71
N LEU A 172 -12.32 4.26 -2.37
CA LEU A 172 -12.29 5.54 -1.69
C LEU A 172 -12.79 6.69 -2.57
N ALA A 173 -12.40 6.73 -3.84
CA ALA A 173 -12.91 7.74 -4.78
C ALA A 173 -14.44 7.66 -4.89
N LYS A 174 -15.01 6.45 -5.00
CA LYS A 174 -16.47 6.25 -5.00
C LYS A 174 -17.13 6.65 -3.68
N ALA A 175 -16.52 6.31 -2.54
CA ALA A 175 -17.00 6.75 -1.23
C ALA A 175 -16.99 8.29 -1.06
N MET A 176 -16.05 8.96 -1.75
CA MET A 176 -15.96 10.43 -1.82
C MET A 176 -16.88 11.06 -2.88
N GLY A 177 -17.69 10.27 -3.59
CA GLY A 177 -18.59 10.76 -4.65
C GLY A 177 -17.87 11.17 -5.93
N MET A 178 -16.65 10.72 -6.16
CA MET A 178 -15.89 10.96 -7.39
C MET A 178 -16.28 9.97 -8.48
N ASN A 179 -16.02 10.35 -9.74
CA ASN A 179 -16.09 9.46 -10.89
C ASN A 179 -14.70 8.87 -11.17
N VAL A 180 -14.63 7.60 -11.58
CA VAL A 180 -13.39 6.85 -11.72
C VAL A 180 -13.22 6.31 -13.14
N VAL A 181 -12.11 6.69 -13.79
CA VAL A 181 -11.56 5.94 -14.92
C VAL A 181 -10.49 5.01 -14.38
N ALA A 182 -10.59 3.74 -14.68
CA ALA A 182 -9.66 2.70 -14.23
C ALA A 182 -8.95 2.03 -15.42
N THR A 183 -7.63 1.84 -15.32
CA THR A 183 -6.87 1.10 -16.33
C THR A 183 -6.14 -0.10 -15.74
N ALA A 184 -6.17 -1.22 -16.46
CA ALA A 184 -5.47 -2.45 -16.09
C ALA A 184 -4.99 -3.22 -17.33
N SER A 185 -4.14 -4.24 -17.10
CA SER A 185 -3.48 -4.98 -18.19
C SER A 185 -4.34 -6.05 -18.85
N THR A 186 -5.42 -6.49 -18.21
CA THR A 186 -6.28 -7.56 -18.73
C THR A 186 -7.76 -7.26 -18.42
N GLU A 187 -8.67 -7.87 -19.19
CA GLU A 187 -10.10 -7.73 -19.00
C GLU A 187 -10.56 -8.28 -17.63
N GLU A 188 -9.97 -9.37 -17.17
CA GLU A 188 -10.21 -9.94 -15.85
C GLU A 188 -9.92 -8.91 -14.73
N LYS A 189 -8.80 -8.19 -14.85
CA LYS A 189 -8.44 -7.12 -13.92
C LYS A 189 -9.40 -5.94 -13.99
N LEU A 190 -9.91 -5.61 -15.17
CA LEU A 190 -10.91 -4.57 -15.36
C LEU A 190 -12.26 -4.95 -14.74
N GLU A 191 -12.62 -6.24 -14.78
CA GLU A 191 -13.84 -6.72 -14.16
C GLU A 191 -13.85 -6.48 -12.63
N LEU A 192 -12.72 -6.68 -11.96
CA LEU A 192 -12.59 -6.30 -10.55
C LEU A 192 -12.80 -4.79 -10.36
N ALA A 193 -12.19 -3.96 -11.21
CA ALA A 193 -12.36 -2.50 -11.13
C ALA A 193 -13.84 -2.08 -11.28
N ARG A 194 -14.60 -2.71 -12.20
CA ARG A 194 -16.04 -2.49 -12.36
C ARG A 194 -16.82 -2.87 -11.11
N LYS A 195 -16.54 -4.06 -10.54
CA LYS A 195 -17.17 -4.52 -9.29
C LYS A 195 -16.92 -3.57 -8.12
N LEU A 196 -15.78 -2.90 -8.10
CA LEU A 196 -15.43 -1.90 -7.08
C LEU A 196 -16.01 -0.51 -7.37
N GLY A 197 -16.71 -0.34 -8.51
CA GLY A 197 -17.45 0.87 -8.84
C GLY A 197 -16.76 1.81 -9.82
N ALA A 198 -15.73 1.38 -10.56
CA ALA A 198 -15.15 2.20 -11.62
C ALA A 198 -16.18 2.48 -12.71
N ASP A 199 -16.37 3.76 -13.07
CA ASP A 199 -17.38 4.21 -14.02
C ASP A 199 -16.96 3.92 -15.47
N VAL A 200 -15.66 4.02 -15.75
CA VAL A 200 -15.05 3.70 -17.05
C VAL A 200 -13.84 2.82 -16.86
N THR A 201 -13.74 1.76 -17.63
CA THR A 201 -12.59 0.83 -17.57
C THR A 201 -11.97 0.66 -18.95
N LEU A 202 -10.64 0.74 -19.05
CA LEU A 202 -9.90 0.66 -20.30
C LEU A 202 -8.67 -0.23 -20.13
N LEU A 203 -8.34 -0.99 -21.18
CA LEU A 203 -7.07 -1.71 -21.20
C LEU A 203 -5.91 -0.70 -21.22
N GLN A 204 -4.85 -1.01 -20.48
CA GLN A 204 -3.69 -0.14 -20.41
C GLN A 204 -2.95 0.00 -21.75
N ASP A 205 -3.14 -0.93 -22.68
CA ASP A 205 -2.52 -0.94 -24.02
C ASP A 205 -3.49 -0.53 -25.13
N ASP A 206 -4.70 -0.03 -24.79
CA ASP A 206 -5.63 0.55 -25.76
C ASP A 206 -4.98 1.79 -26.40
N PRO A 207 -4.78 1.82 -27.74
CA PRO A 207 -4.13 2.92 -28.43
C PRO A 207 -4.91 4.24 -28.36
N GLU A 208 -6.23 4.16 -28.15
CA GLU A 208 -7.13 5.32 -28.01
C GLU A 208 -7.36 5.71 -26.53
N ARG A 209 -6.63 5.08 -25.59
CA ARG A 209 -6.83 5.25 -24.15
C ARG A 209 -6.88 6.71 -23.72
N VAL A 210 -5.91 7.52 -24.13
CA VAL A 210 -5.84 8.95 -23.78
C VAL A 210 -7.10 9.70 -24.26
N GLN A 211 -7.56 9.43 -25.46
CA GLN A 211 -8.77 10.05 -26.01
C GLN A 211 -10.01 9.60 -25.24
N LYS A 212 -10.13 8.30 -24.94
CA LYS A 212 -11.25 7.72 -24.20
C LYS A 212 -11.32 8.23 -22.77
N ILE A 213 -10.16 8.36 -22.08
CA ILE A 213 -10.10 8.96 -20.72
C ILE A 213 -10.58 10.41 -20.77
N ARG A 214 -10.12 11.18 -21.74
CA ARG A 214 -10.56 12.58 -21.89
C ARG A 214 -12.03 12.68 -22.18
N ALA A 215 -12.55 11.85 -23.06
CA ALA A 215 -13.98 11.84 -23.45
C ALA A 215 -14.89 11.45 -22.28
N ALA A 216 -14.46 10.51 -21.42
CA ALA A 216 -15.23 10.10 -20.24
C ALA A 216 -15.53 11.28 -19.29
N ALA A 217 -14.60 12.20 -19.14
CA ALA A 217 -14.72 13.37 -18.26
C ALA A 217 -15.19 14.65 -19.01
N ALA A 218 -15.64 14.55 -20.26
CA ALA A 218 -16.17 15.68 -21.01
C ALA A 218 -17.55 16.09 -20.48
N SER A 219 -17.80 17.40 -20.39
CA SER A 219 -19.06 18.00 -19.95
C SER A 219 -19.20 19.38 -20.54
N ASP A 220 -20.37 20.03 -20.35
CA ASP A 220 -20.59 21.41 -20.80
C ASP A 220 -19.57 22.38 -20.19
N SER A 221 -19.16 22.16 -18.93
CA SER A 221 -18.13 22.95 -18.25
C SER A 221 -16.69 22.54 -18.60
N ASN A 222 -16.50 21.34 -19.16
CA ASN A 222 -15.22 20.80 -19.61
C ASN A 222 -15.34 20.16 -21.01
N PRO A 223 -15.64 20.91 -22.07
CA PRO A 223 -15.92 20.34 -23.40
C PRO A 223 -14.71 19.68 -24.05
N LYS A 224 -13.51 20.03 -23.62
CA LYS A 224 -12.25 19.36 -24.08
C LYS A 224 -11.99 18.05 -23.35
N GLY A 225 -12.77 17.75 -22.33
CA GLY A 225 -12.56 16.59 -21.47
C GLY A 225 -11.24 16.64 -20.70
N GLY A 226 -10.94 15.54 -20.07
CA GLY A 226 -9.77 15.37 -19.19
C GLY A 226 -10.17 15.27 -17.73
N VAL A 227 -9.44 14.46 -16.98
CA VAL A 227 -9.72 14.18 -15.57
C VAL A 227 -9.17 15.27 -14.65
N ASP A 228 -9.81 15.48 -13.51
CA ASP A 228 -9.36 16.45 -12.50
C ASP A 228 -8.10 15.96 -11.79
N LEU A 229 -7.97 14.65 -11.61
CA LEU A 229 -6.93 14.02 -10.82
C LEU A 229 -6.39 12.76 -11.51
N VAL A 230 -5.08 12.56 -11.44
CA VAL A 230 -4.41 11.32 -11.84
C VAL A 230 -3.64 10.77 -10.65
N LEU A 231 -3.83 9.50 -10.33
CA LEU A 231 -2.97 8.76 -9.41
C LEU A 231 -1.91 8.01 -10.25
N GLU A 232 -0.73 8.60 -10.33
CA GLU A 232 0.37 8.14 -11.17
C GLU A 232 1.25 7.15 -10.43
N VAL A 233 1.31 5.91 -10.93
CA VAL A 233 2.08 4.82 -10.29
C VAL A 233 3.05 4.12 -11.25
N VAL A 234 2.97 4.42 -12.55
CA VAL A 234 3.71 3.73 -13.61
C VAL A 234 5.05 4.37 -13.88
N GLY A 235 5.07 5.69 -14.05
CA GLY A 235 6.28 6.45 -14.38
C GLY A 235 6.78 6.22 -15.82
N GLY A 236 8.06 6.53 -16.05
CA GLY A 236 8.72 6.35 -17.33
C GLY A 236 8.05 7.09 -18.48
N PRO A 237 8.08 6.55 -19.70
CA PRO A 237 7.45 7.15 -20.88
C PRO A 237 5.93 7.37 -20.73
N ARG A 238 5.25 6.53 -19.92
CA ARG A 238 3.80 6.65 -19.69
C ARG A 238 3.41 7.83 -18.81
N PHE A 239 4.35 8.45 -18.12
CA PHE A 239 4.09 9.67 -17.34
C PHE A 239 3.53 10.81 -18.20
N GLN A 240 3.95 10.89 -19.49
CA GLN A 240 3.42 11.89 -20.41
C GLN A 240 1.90 11.75 -20.61
N GLU A 241 1.38 10.54 -20.62
CA GLU A 241 -0.06 10.30 -20.72
C GLU A 241 -0.84 10.91 -19.57
N SER A 242 -0.26 10.86 -18.35
CA SER A 242 -0.85 11.52 -17.16
C SER A 242 -0.99 13.04 -17.38
N LEU A 243 0.01 13.65 -18.02
CA LEU A 243 -0.09 15.06 -18.41
C LEU A 243 -1.09 15.30 -19.54
N ASP A 244 -1.24 14.36 -20.48
CA ASP A 244 -2.13 14.52 -21.64
C ASP A 244 -3.62 14.38 -21.24
N VAL A 245 -3.93 13.51 -20.28
CA VAL A 245 -5.32 13.29 -19.84
C VAL A 245 -5.80 14.27 -18.78
N VAL A 246 -4.91 14.88 -17.99
CA VAL A 246 -5.31 15.80 -16.94
C VAL A 246 -5.90 17.09 -17.55
N MET A 247 -6.97 17.61 -16.97
CA MET A 247 -7.61 18.85 -17.42
C MET A 247 -6.81 20.11 -17.02
N ASN A 248 -7.22 21.28 -17.50
CA ASN A 248 -6.70 22.55 -17.01
C ASN A 248 -6.93 22.69 -15.50
N ARG A 249 -5.89 23.10 -14.75
CA ARG A 249 -5.88 23.18 -13.29
C ARG A 249 -6.05 21.83 -12.59
N GLY A 250 -5.92 20.71 -13.32
CA GLY A 250 -5.94 19.38 -12.73
C GLY A 250 -4.61 19.03 -12.03
N ARG A 251 -4.58 17.87 -11.43
CA ARG A 251 -3.45 17.42 -10.58
C ARG A 251 -3.00 16.03 -10.96
N VAL A 252 -1.70 15.82 -10.92
CA VAL A 252 -1.06 14.51 -11.06
C VAL A 252 -0.33 14.21 -9.76
N ILE A 253 -0.74 13.18 -9.05
CA ILE A 253 -0.10 12.71 -7.82
C ILE A 253 0.80 11.54 -8.17
N VAL A 254 2.10 11.77 -8.08
CA VAL A 254 3.14 10.76 -8.37
C VAL A 254 3.37 9.93 -7.12
N ILE A 255 2.96 8.67 -7.15
CA ILE A 255 3.00 7.75 -6.00
C ILE A 255 4.09 6.70 -6.18
N GLY A 256 4.38 6.32 -7.44
CA GLY A 256 5.32 5.27 -7.74
C GLY A 256 6.00 5.44 -9.09
N ASN A 257 6.92 4.54 -9.38
CA ASN A 257 7.61 4.39 -10.67
C ASN A 257 7.78 2.90 -10.98
N ALA A 258 6.64 2.22 -11.24
CA ALA A 258 6.64 0.78 -11.48
C ALA A 258 7.37 0.37 -12.78
N SER A 259 7.56 1.29 -13.72
CA SER A 259 8.38 1.06 -14.92
C SER A 259 9.87 0.99 -14.61
N ARG A 260 10.33 1.61 -13.51
CA ARG A 260 11.74 1.85 -13.15
C ARG A 260 12.49 2.73 -14.18
N GLU A 261 11.78 3.30 -15.14
CA GLU A 261 12.35 4.18 -16.16
C GLU A 261 12.21 5.64 -15.74
N GLN A 262 13.08 6.49 -16.28
CA GLN A 262 13.03 7.92 -16.03
C GLN A 262 11.87 8.57 -16.79
N ALA A 263 11.05 9.35 -16.08
CA ALA A 263 10.05 10.20 -16.70
C ALA A 263 10.64 11.57 -17.06
N ASN A 264 10.18 12.16 -18.16
CA ASN A 264 10.54 13.53 -18.55
C ASN A 264 9.38 14.47 -18.24
N LEU A 265 9.69 15.57 -17.57
CA LEU A 265 8.75 16.64 -17.28
C LEU A 265 9.32 17.97 -17.75
N ARG A 266 8.64 18.62 -18.70
CA ARG A 266 8.98 19.97 -19.13
C ARG A 266 8.11 21.00 -18.41
N PRO A 267 8.68 21.93 -17.62
CA PRO A 267 7.90 22.88 -16.83
C PRO A 267 6.91 23.71 -17.66
N VAL A 268 7.24 24.00 -18.92
CA VAL A 268 6.36 24.75 -19.83
C VAL A 268 5.01 24.04 -20.10
N GLU A 269 4.96 22.72 -20.00
CA GLU A 269 3.73 21.93 -20.17
C GLU A 269 2.77 22.15 -18.99
N LEU A 270 3.31 22.27 -17.79
CA LEU A 270 2.51 22.63 -16.61
C LEU A 270 1.96 24.04 -16.71
N MET A 271 2.80 25.00 -17.12
CA MET A 271 2.43 26.43 -17.23
C MET A 271 1.27 26.63 -18.20
N LYS A 272 1.27 25.98 -19.36
CA LYS A 272 0.23 26.12 -20.39
C LYS A 272 -1.19 25.79 -19.90
N ARG A 273 -1.30 24.93 -18.88
CA ARG A 273 -2.58 24.42 -18.39
C ARG A 273 -2.76 24.61 -16.88
N ASN A 274 -1.81 25.26 -16.20
CA ASN A 274 -1.79 25.40 -14.75
C ASN A 274 -1.94 24.07 -14.00
N VAL A 275 -1.30 23.01 -14.54
CA VAL A 275 -1.32 21.67 -13.95
C VAL A 275 -0.38 21.61 -12.75
N THR A 276 -0.81 20.94 -11.69
CA THR A 276 0.02 20.64 -10.52
C THR A 276 0.52 19.20 -10.60
N VAL A 277 1.82 18.99 -10.40
CA VAL A 277 2.43 17.66 -10.21
C VAL A 277 3.00 17.60 -8.79
N THR A 278 2.55 16.63 -8.01
CA THR A 278 2.92 16.50 -6.60
C THR A 278 3.37 15.07 -6.33
N GLY A 279 4.53 14.91 -5.68
CA GLY A 279 4.99 13.61 -5.19
C GLY A 279 4.27 13.22 -3.90
N LEU A 280 3.92 11.95 -3.77
CA LEU A 280 3.40 11.34 -2.55
C LEU A 280 4.34 10.23 -2.09
N TRP A 281 4.89 10.41 -0.91
CA TRP A 281 5.61 9.36 -0.19
C TRP A 281 4.97 9.17 1.19
N LEU A 282 4.30 8.05 1.38
CA LEU A 282 3.50 7.80 2.58
C LEU A 282 4.31 7.95 3.87
N THR A 283 5.56 7.45 3.88
CA THR A 283 6.43 7.54 5.07
C THR A 283 6.66 8.99 5.52
N SER A 284 6.75 9.93 4.57
CA SER A 284 6.89 11.36 4.90
C SER A 284 5.60 11.91 5.52
N LEU A 285 4.44 11.53 4.99
CA LEU A 285 3.13 11.95 5.52
C LEU A 285 2.82 11.33 6.88
N MET A 286 3.28 10.11 7.14
CA MET A 286 3.16 9.47 8.46
C MET A 286 3.93 10.22 9.56
N GLY A 287 4.92 11.04 9.22
CA GLY A 287 5.58 11.97 10.13
C GLY A 287 4.72 13.17 10.56
N ASP A 288 3.65 13.45 9.81
CA ASP A 288 2.65 14.47 10.15
C ASP A 288 1.51 13.81 10.94
N ALA A 289 1.50 14.04 12.25
CA ALA A 289 0.52 13.44 13.15
C ALA A 289 -0.92 13.92 12.87
N GLU A 290 -1.10 15.14 12.38
CA GLU A 290 -2.42 15.67 12.03
C GLU A 290 -2.96 15.00 10.76
N ALA A 291 -2.18 14.94 9.70
CA ALA A 291 -2.55 14.28 8.46
C ALA A 291 -2.84 12.77 8.67
N THR A 292 -2.02 12.11 9.49
CA THR A 292 -2.23 10.70 9.84
C THR A 292 -3.53 10.49 10.62
N ARG A 293 -3.82 11.35 11.59
CA ARG A 293 -5.05 11.29 12.39
C ARG A 293 -6.29 11.57 11.52
N GLU A 294 -6.26 12.57 10.65
CA GLU A 294 -7.36 12.86 9.71
C GLU A 294 -7.65 11.65 8.81
N ALA A 295 -6.61 11.04 8.24
CA ALA A 295 -6.78 9.85 7.41
C ALA A 295 -7.39 8.69 8.20
N ALA A 296 -6.89 8.41 9.42
CA ALA A 296 -7.45 7.36 10.27
C ALA A 296 -8.91 7.62 10.64
N MET A 297 -9.27 8.85 11.01
CA MET A 297 -10.65 9.23 11.32
C MET A 297 -11.60 9.09 10.13
N ALA A 298 -11.13 9.38 8.92
CA ALA A 298 -11.93 9.22 7.70
C ALA A 298 -12.07 7.75 7.27
N LEU A 299 -11.01 6.95 7.39
CA LEU A 299 -10.95 5.58 6.91
C LEU A 299 -11.66 4.58 7.85
N THR A 300 -11.53 4.78 9.17
CA THR A 300 -12.08 3.84 10.17
C THR A 300 -13.59 3.59 9.99
N PRO A 301 -14.46 4.62 9.87
CA PRO A 301 -15.90 4.38 9.70
C PRO A 301 -16.24 3.71 8.37
N LEU A 302 -15.51 4.01 7.30
CA LEU A 302 -15.74 3.41 5.98
C LEU A 302 -15.45 1.90 5.98
N ILE A 303 -14.43 1.49 6.72
CA ILE A 303 -14.09 0.06 6.88
C ILE A 303 -15.05 -0.61 7.86
N ALA A 304 -15.33 0.02 9.00
CA ALA A 304 -16.22 -0.55 10.01
C ALA A 304 -17.65 -0.78 9.47
N SER A 305 -18.11 0.09 8.57
CA SER A 305 -19.41 -0.07 7.91
C SER A 305 -19.41 -1.05 6.72
N GLY A 306 -18.23 -1.51 6.26
CA GLY A 306 -18.09 -2.32 5.06
C GLY A 306 -18.25 -1.54 3.75
N GLN A 307 -18.33 -0.22 3.79
CA GLN A 307 -18.41 0.63 2.58
C GLN A 307 -17.13 0.51 1.76
N VAL A 308 -16.00 0.31 2.39
CA VAL A 308 -14.75 -0.11 1.75
C VAL A 308 -14.25 -1.40 2.40
N THR A 309 -13.76 -2.32 1.58
CA THR A 309 -13.27 -3.63 2.04
C THR A 309 -11.92 -3.91 1.39
N PRO A 310 -10.86 -4.16 2.18
CA PRO A 310 -9.55 -4.49 1.64
C PRO A 310 -9.61 -5.73 0.75
N GLN A 311 -9.13 -5.58 -0.49
CA GLN A 311 -9.13 -6.65 -1.49
C GLN A 311 -7.88 -7.50 -1.32
N VAL A 312 -8.02 -8.62 -0.62
CA VAL A 312 -6.95 -9.61 -0.49
C VAL A 312 -6.84 -10.40 -1.78
N GLY A 313 -5.63 -10.52 -2.28
CA GLY A 313 -5.27 -11.29 -3.46
C GLY A 313 -4.72 -12.67 -3.06
N PRO A 314 -3.70 -13.17 -3.78
CA PRO A 314 -3.09 -14.44 -3.45
C PRO A 314 -2.41 -14.38 -2.08
N THR A 315 -2.55 -15.47 -1.32
CA THR A 315 -1.91 -15.68 -0.01
C THR A 315 -0.84 -16.75 -0.12
N TYR A 316 0.26 -16.54 0.59
CA TYR A 316 1.45 -17.40 0.58
C TYR A 316 1.88 -17.74 2.01
N ALA A 317 2.52 -18.88 2.19
CA ALA A 317 3.24 -19.19 3.42
C ALA A 317 4.58 -18.42 3.49
N LEU A 318 5.21 -18.40 4.67
CA LEU A 318 6.48 -17.68 4.85
C LEU A 318 7.60 -18.20 3.93
N ASP A 319 7.67 -19.51 3.72
CA ASP A 319 8.65 -20.15 2.83
C ASP A 319 8.39 -19.90 1.33
N GLU A 320 7.20 -19.42 0.97
CA GLU A 320 6.86 -18.99 -0.38
C GLU A 320 7.14 -17.50 -0.65
N SER A 321 7.81 -16.78 0.28
CA SER A 321 8.03 -15.33 0.16
C SER A 321 8.72 -14.94 -1.15
N VAL A 322 9.72 -15.70 -1.59
CA VAL A 322 10.42 -15.46 -2.88
C VAL A 322 9.45 -15.49 -4.04
N ARG A 323 8.54 -16.48 -4.06
CA ARG A 323 7.51 -16.61 -5.10
C ARG A 323 6.53 -15.45 -5.04
N ALA A 324 6.08 -15.06 -3.84
CA ALA A 324 5.15 -13.93 -3.66
C ALA A 324 5.72 -12.63 -4.25
N PHE A 325 7.00 -12.34 -4.00
CA PHE A 325 7.70 -11.16 -4.54
C PHE A 325 7.88 -11.25 -6.06
N GLN A 326 8.21 -12.45 -6.57
CA GLN A 326 8.35 -12.67 -8.02
C GLN A 326 7.02 -12.50 -8.76
N ASP A 327 5.90 -13.00 -8.20
CA ASP A 327 4.58 -12.86 -8.80
C ASP A 327 4.11 -11.40 -8.86
N ILE A 328 4.55 -10.55 -7.90
CA ILE A 328 4.36 -9.09 -7.98
C ILE A 328 5.16 -8.48 -9.14
N LEU A 329 6.44 -8.83 -9.27
CA LEU A 329 7.31 -8.37 -10.36
C LEU A 329 6.76 -8.77 -11.73
N ASP A 330 6.27 -9.98 -11.85
CA ASP A 330 5.67 -10.53 -13.07
C ASP A 330 4.26 -9.97 -13.36
N ARG A 331 3.72 -9.09 -12.47
CA ARG A 331 2.38 -8.51 -12.60
C ARG A 331 1.25 -9.54 -12.66
N LYS A 332 1.45 -10.73 -12.07
CA LYS A 332 0.47 -11.83 -12.06
C LYS A 332 -0.62 -11.64 -10.99
N THR A 333 -0.43 -10.72 -10.07
CA THR A 333 -1.26 -10.57 -8.87
C THR A 333 -2.45 -9.62 -9.10
N VAL A 334 -3.51 -9.86 -8.34
CA VAL A 334 -4.72 -9.04 -8.24
C VAL A 334 -5.01 -8.81 -6.76
N GLY A 335 -5.38 -7.60 -6.36
CA GLY A 335 -5.53 -7.26 -4.94
C GLY A 335 -4.20 -7.18 -4.20
N LYS A 336 -4.26 -7.27 -2.88
CA LYS A 336 -3.10 -7.26 -2.00
C LYS A 336 -2.52 -8.66 -1.86
N VAL A 337 -1.24 -8.81 -2.18
CA VAL A 337 -0.49 -10.02 -1.84
C VAL A 337 -0.29 -10.08 -0.34
N VAL A 338 -0.58 -11.23 0.25
CA VAL A 338 -0.46 -11.44 1.70
C VAL A 338 0.42 -12.67 1.96
N ILE A 339 1.31 -12.57 2.94
CA ILE A 339 2.06 -13.70 3.47
C ILE A 339 1.56 -13.99 4.89
N GLU A 340 1.29 -15.27 5.18
CA GLU A 340 0.83 -15.76 6.48
C GLU A 340 1.98 -16.51 7.17
N PRO A 341 2.77 -15.85 8.05
CA PRO A 341 4.00 -16.42 8.60
C PRO A 341 3.80 -17.64 9.51
N GLN A 342 2.57 -17.86 9.97
CA GLN A 342 2.23 -19.00 10.84
C GLN A 342 1.91 -20.29 10.04
N ARG A 343 1.80 -20.20 8.72
CA ARG A 343 1.57 -21.36 7.84
C ARG A 343 2.85 -22.12 7.58
#